data_36996854af6b4e69d693ffcadd021b7a
#
_entry.id   36996854af6b4e69d693ffcadd021b7a
#
_cell.length_a   1.000
_cell.length_b   1.000
_cell.length_c   1.000
_cell.angle_alpha   90.00
_cell.angle_beta   90.00
_cell.angle_gamma   90.00
#
_symmetry.space_group_name_H-M   'P 1'
#
loop_
_entity.id
_entity.type
_entity.pdbx_description
1 polymer ?
#
loop_
_entity_poly.entity_id
_entity_poly.type
_entity_poly.pdbx_seq_one_letter_code
_entity_poly.pdbx_strand_id
1 'polypeptide(L)'
;MKKLFTLSILAFVIISICLSSAAAAEFTPKKEYTMTINVTNTYAWGMGGQRWADLIAEKTDGKIVVKPYFGSQLLAGKQMNWLQAVAEGSIDFAVESTINSSAVVKSHNLFSLPFFIKTFENLDKIENGESGKMLFDEMERMQVIALAWGENGFRQVTNSVRLITSPADLKGLRVRVCPTAIYDDIFKALGADPIHMNWADAVTGFQQGAVDGQENPYGVLLPVSIWEYHKYITNWNYLADPLIFCLNKKLWDSFPDDIKAAVREAAEEAAEWEKAYARRGLDGDISINLLKDKFGDEPEVLDQVAFVKSKGGEVVDLTSEQVDAFIEATQSVTDKWIDIIGKDLVDAAIVDMNQ
;
A
#
# COMPACT_ATOMS: atom_id res chain seq x y z
N MET A 1 -42.10 91.34 -0.17
CA MET A 1 -42.81 90.10 -0.11
C MET A 1 -41.96 89.08 -0.93
N LYS A 2 -41.06 88.41 -0.25
CA LYS A 2 -40.06 87.58 -0.87
C LYS A 2 -40.50 86.12 -0.75
N LYS A 3 -40.64 85.39 -1.90
CA LYS A 3 -40.89 83.95 -1.94
C LYS A 3 -39.55 83.28 -1.91
N LEU A 4 -39.29 82.45 -0.89
CA LEU A 4 -38.16 81.54 -0.86
C LEU A 4 -38.50 80.33 -1.69
N PHE A 5 -37.65 80.08 -2.64
CA PHE A 5 -37.62 78.75 -3.39
C PHE A 5 -36.68 77.84 -2.67
N THR A 6 -37.22 76.73 -2.15
CA THR A 6 -36.41 75.67 -1.54
C THR A 6 -36.13 74.65 -2.64
N LEU A 7 -34.88 74.55 -3.05
CA LEU A 7 -34.39 73.54 -4.02
C LEU A 7 -33.99 72.30 -3.24
N SER A 8 -34.74 71.22 -3.37
CA SER A 8 -34.39 69.91 -2.79
C SER A 8 -33.46 69.17 -3.78
N ILE A 9 -32.22 69.09 -3.39
CA ILE A 9 -31.23 68.25 -4.13
C ILE A 9 -31.38 66.80 -3.62
N LEU A 10 -31.95 65.96 -4.52
CA LEU A 10 -32.04 64.53 -4.31
C LEU A 10 -30.65 63.89 -4.65
N ALA A 11 -29.85 63.63 -3.65
CA ALA A 11 -28.57 62.93 -3.83
C ALA A 11 -28.86 61.41 -4.04
N PHE A 12 -28.74 60.97 -5.28
CA PHE A 12 -28.71 59.53 -5.61
C PHE A 12 -27.35 58.97 -5.21
N VAL A 13 -27.28 58.30 -4.07
CA VAL A 13 -26.10 57.51 -3.68
C VAL A 13 -26.18 56.20 -4.45
N ILE A 14 -25.44 56.11 -5.54
CA ILE A 14 -25.19 54.86 -6.24
C ILE A 14 -24.19 54.05 -5.41
N ILE A 15 -24.70 53.13 -4.58
CA ILE A 15 -23.87 52.14 -3.93
C ILE A 15 -23.45 51.13 -5.04
N SER A 16 -22.29 51.37 -5.63
CA SER A 16 -21.59 50.35 -6.42
C SER A 16 -21.17 49.21 -5.47
N ILE A 17 -21.99 48.19 -5.40
CA ILE A 17 -21.56 46.91 -4.81
C ILE A 17 -20.50 46.34 -5.74
N CYS A 18 -19.23 46.60 -5.46
CA CYS A 18 -18.14 45.85 -6.02
C CYS A 18 -18.24 44.42 -5.44
N LEU A 19 -18.99 43.57 -6.12
CA LEU A 19 -18.77 42.13 -6.03
C LEU A 19 -17.38 41.89 -6.59
N SER A 20 -16.35 42.02 -5.78
CA SER A 20 -15.09 41.37 -6.04
C SER A 20 -15.37 39.87 -5.95
N SER A 21 -15.75 39.27 -7.08
CA SER A 21 -15.51 37.85 -7.27
C SER A 21 -14.00 37.68 -7.07
N ALA A 22 -13.61 37.17 -5.91
CA ALA A 22 -12.29 36.62 -5.77
C ALA A 22 -12.22 35.53 -6.86
N ALA A 23 -11.64 35.87 -8.01
CA ALA A 23 -11.32 34.89 -9.01
C ALA A 23 -10.42 33.89 -8.27
N ALA A 24 -10.96 32.69 -8.03
CA ALA A 24 -10.13 31.59 -7.55
C ALA A 24 -8.91 31.56 -8.48
N ALA A 25 -7.72 31.60 -7.91
CA ALA A 25 -6.50 31.59 -8.71
C ALA A 25 -6.61 30.39 -9.65
N GLU A 26 -6.50 30.65 -10.95
CA GLU A 26 -6.64 29.61 -11.97
C GLU A 26 -5.60 28.53 -11.69
N PHE A 27 -6.04 27.28 -11.53
CA PHE A 27 -5.14 26.17 -11.28
C PHE A 27 -4.18 26.01 -12.44
N THR A 28 -2.88 26.12 -12.15
CA THR A 28 -1.82 25.94 -13.14
C THR A 28 -1.06 24.66 -12.82
N PRO A 29 -1.23 23.59 -13.61
CA PRO A 29 -0.54 22.32 -13.36
C PRO A 29 0.98 22.50 -13.51
N LYS A 30 1.73 21.70 -12.75
CA LYS A 30 3.16 21.49 -13.00
C LYS A 30 3.35 20.84 -14.37
N LYS A 31 4.55 20.99 -14.97
CA LYS A 31 4.89 20.26 -16.20
C LYS A 31 4.87 18.74 -15.97
N GLU A 32 5.29 18.28 -14.81
CA GLU A 32 5.36 16.88 -14.42
C GLU A 32 5.28 16.77 -12.88
N TYR A 33 4.56 15.77 -12.39
CA TYR A 33 4.48 15.40 -10.99
C TYR A 33 5.27 14.13 -10.75
N THR A 34 5.83 13.97 -9.56
CA THR A 34 6.62 12.81 -9.19
C THR A 34 5.78 11.78 -8.43
N MET A 35 6.02 10.48 -8.70
CA MET A 35 5.44 9.38 -7.93
C MET A 35 6.55 8.44 -7.45
N THR A 36 6.60 8.09 -6.17
CA THR A 36 7.50 7.06 -5.66
C THR A 36 6.82 5.70 -5.57
N ILE A 37 7.58 4.66 -5.93
CA ILE A 37 7.16 3.25 -5.85
C ILE A 37 8.37 2.44 -5.40
N ASN A 38 8.21 1.60 -4.38
CA ASN A 38 9.33 0.84 -3.80
C ASN A 38 9.92 -0.23 -4.72
N VAL A 39 9.14 -0.78 -5.61
CA VAL A 39 9.52 -1.88 -6.51
C VAL A 39 9.65 -1.40 -7.96
N THR A 40 10.13 -2.28 -8.86
CA THR A 40 10.17 -1.97 -10.30
C THR A 40 8.81 -2.22 -10.97
N ASN A 41 8.66 -1.82 -12.22
CA ASN A 41 7.45 -2.03 -13.01
C ASN A 41 7.26 -3.48 -13.50
N THR A 42 8.05 -4.42 -13.02
CA THR A 42 7.86 -5.87 -13.25
C THR A 42 7.01 -6.53 -12.18
N TYR A 43 6.67 -5.80 -11.12
CA TYR A 43 5.79 -6.24 -10.03
C TYR A 43 4.37 -5.70 -10.25
N ALA A 44 3.34 -6.42 -9.79
CA ALA A 44 1.95 -5.94 -9.81
C ALA A 44 1.84 -4.52 -9.24
N TRP A 45 2.42 -4.30 -8.07
CA TRP A 45 2.54 -3.01 -7.40
C TRP A 45 3.10 -1.89 -8.31
N GLY A 46 4.25 -2.14 -8.97
CA GLY A 46 4.86 -1.17 -9.89
C GLY A 46 4.03 -0.93 -11.14
N MET A 47 3.44 -1.99 -11.69
CA MET A 47 2.53 -1.91 -12.84
C MET A 47 1.26 -1.12 -12.50
N GLY A 48 0.69 -1.32 -11.30
CA GLY A 48 -0.45 -0.55 -10.80
C GLY A 48 -0.16 0.94 -10.69
N GLY A 49 1.03 1.29 -10.17
CA GLY A 49 1.46 2.70 -10.11
C GLY A 49 1.66 3.33 -11.49
N GLN A 50 2.21 2.58 -12.46
CA GLN A 50 2.31 3.04 -13.85
C GLN A 50 0.90 3.24 -14.45
N ARG A 51 0.00 2.26 -14.27
CA ARG A 51 -1.38 2.35 -14.75
C ARG A 51 -2.09 3.57 -14.16
N TRP A 52 -1.91 3.86 -12.87
CA TRP A 52 -2.48 5.06 -12.25
C TRP A 52 -1.99 6.34 -12.92
N ALA A 53 -0.69 6.46 -13.17
CA ALA A 53 -0.11 7.61 -13.86
C ALA A 53 -0.68 7.78 -15.28
N ASP A 54 -0.83 6.69 -16.02
CA ASP A 54 -1.38 6.68 -17.38
C ASP A 54 -2.86 7.08 -17.38
N LEU A 55 -3.67 6.53 -16.48
CA LEU A 55 -5.09 6.86 -16.31
C LEU A 55 -5.30 8.31 -15.86
N ILE A 56 -4.45 8.85 -15.00
CA ILE A 56 -4.50 10.27 -14.62
C ILE A 56 -4.30 11.14 -15.88
N ALA A 57 -3.30 10.84 -16.69
CA ALA A 57 -3.05 11.61 -17.92
C ALA A 57 -4.23 11.51 -18.90
N GLU A 58 -4.78 10.31 -19.08
CA GLU A 58 -5.95 10.08 -19.94
C GLU A 58 -7.18 10.85 -19.43
N LYS A 59 -7.60 10.63 -18.17
CA LYS A 59 -8.82 11.22 -17.60
C LYS A 59 -8.74 12.73 -17.38
N THR A 60 -7.54 13.32 -17.45
CA THR A 60 -7.33 14.77 -17.34
C THR A 60 -6.96 15.42 -18.68
N ASP A 61 -7.10 14.73 -19.81
CA ASP A 61 -6.70 15.22 -21.13
C ASP A 61 -5.26 15.74 -21.17
N GLY A 62 -4.35 15.08 -20.44
CA GLY A 62 -2.94 15.42 -20.32
C GLY A 62 -2.64 16.65 -19.45
N LYS A 63 -3.63 17.21 -18.73
CA LYS A 63 -3.39 18.34 -17.80
C LYS A 63 -2.53 17.94 -16.60
N ILE A 64 -2.69 16.71 -16.11
CA ILE A 64 -1.90 16.15 -15.01
C ILE A 64 -1.06 15.02 -15.56
N VAL A 65 0.25 15.20 -15.57
CA VAL A 65 1.22 14.21 -16.01
C VAL A 65 2.04 13.76 -14.80
N VAL A 66 1.89 12.50 -14.41
CA VAL A 66 2.61 11.89 -13.28
C VAL A 66 3.68 10.96 -13.82
N LYS A 67 4.90 11.11 -13.30
CA LYS A 67 6.03 10.25 -13.65
C LYS A 67 6.38 9.32 -12.50
N PRO A 68 6.18 8.00 -12.65
CA PRO A 68 6.63 7.02 -11.69
C PRO A 68 8.15 6.91 -11.63
N TYR A 69 8.69 6.84 -10.41
CA TYR A 69 10.08 6.54 -10.09
C TYR A 69 10.11 5.25 -9.26
N PHE A 70 10.64 4.20 -9.84
CA PHE A 70 10.65 2.86 -9.30
C PHE A 70 11.86 2.58 -8.40
N GLY A 71 11.77 1.52 -7.58
CA GLY A 71 12.87 1.07 -6.73
C GLY A 71 13.28 2.08 -5.66
N SER A 72 12.34 2.88 -5.18
CA SER A 72 12.60 3.96 -4.22
C SER A 72 13.71 4.93 -4.66
N GLN A 73 13.86 5.19 -5.97
CA GLN A 73 14.92 6.07 -6.52
C GLN A 73 14.93 7.45 -5.88
N LEU A 74 13.73 8.07 -5.71
CA LEU A 74 13.60 9.40 -5.09
C LEU A 74 14.00 9.41 -3.61
N LEU A 75 14.11 8.23 -2.99
CA LEU A 75 14.43 8.01 -1.58
C LEU A 75 15.82 7.39 -1.38
N ALA A 76 16.63 7.31 -2.43
CA ALA A 76 17.94 6.64 -2.41
C ALA A 76 17.89 5.22 -1.85
N GLY A 77 16.84 4.45 -2.19
CA GLY A 77 16.60 3.09 -1.73
C GLY A 77 16.03 2.96 -0.30
N LYS A 78 15.80 4.08 0.40
CA LYS A 78 15.30 4.09 1.79
C LYS A 78 13.76 4.10 1.80
N GLN A 79 13.16 2.96 1.55
CA GLN A 79 11.72 2.78 1.41
C GLN A 79 10.90 3.34 2.59
N MET A 80 11.43 3.32 3.83
CA MET A 80 10.72 3.79 5.01
C MET A 80 10.51 5.32 5.06
N ASN A 81 11.14 6.08 4.16
CA ASN A 81 11.07 7.55 4.16
C ASN A 81 9.94 8.10 3.26
N TRP A 82 9.20 7.23 2.58
CA TRP A 82 8.23 7.66 1.57
C TRP A 82 7.15 8.57 2.15
N LEU A 83 6.59 8.20 3.32
CA LEU A 83 5.49 8.95 3.93
C LEU A 83 5.88 10.39 4.25
N GLN A 84 7.06 10.58 4.85
CA GLN A 84 7.56 11.91 5.15
C GLN A 84 7.79 12.73 3.88
N ALA A 85 8.38 12.12 2.84
CA ALA A 85 8.64 12.81 1.58
C ALA A 85 7.35 13.26 0.88
N VAL A 86 6.29 12.44 0.91
CA VAL A 86 4.97 12.82 0.39
C VAL A 86 4.30 13.87 1.28
N ALA A 87 4.32 13.70 2.60
CA ALA A 87 3.72 14.66 3.54
C ALA A 87 4.33 16.07 3.41
N GLU A 88 5.64 16.15 3.24
CA GLU A 88 6.37 17.44 3.06
C GLU A 88 6.23 18.01 1.63
N GLY A 89 5.72 17.22 0.66
CA GLY A 89 5.53 17.63 -0.73
C GLY A 89 6.82 17.65 -1.55
N SER A 90 7.89 16.99 -1.11
CA SER A 90 9.08 16.74 -1.92
C SER A 90 8.84 15.66 -2.99
N ILE A 91 7.85 14.79 -2.76
CA ILE A 91 7.27 13.84 -3.69
C ILE A 91 5.76 14.07 -3.74
N ASP A 92 5.17 14.07 -4.93
CA ASP A 92 3.77 14.42 -5.13
C ASP A 92 2.81 13.25 -4.86
N PHE A 93 3.12 12.05 -5.40
CA PHE A 93 2.31 10.85 -5.36
C PHE A 93 3.11 9.66 -4.84
N ALA A 94 2.40 8.65 -4.32
CA ALA A 94 3.01 7.37 -3.97
C ALA A 94 2.03 6.20 -4.19
N VAL A 95 2.58 5.04 -4.55
CA VAL A 95 1.94 3.74 -4.34
C VAL A 95 2.85 2.95 -3.43
N GLU A 96 2.45 2.78 -2.18
CA GLU A 96 3.36 2.26 -1.16
C GLU A 96 2.67 1.31 -0.17
N SER A 97 3.45 0.37 0.37
CA SER A 97 3.00 -0.58 1.38
C SER A 97 2.77 0.10 2.74
N THR A 98 1.71 -0.32 3.43
CA THR A 98 1.45 0.08 4.82
C THR A 98 2.59 -0.29 5.76
N ILE A 99 3.29 -1.40 5.49
CA ILE A 99 4.45 -1.84 6.26
C ILE A 99 5.55 -0.76 6.24
N ASN A 100 5.78 -0.12 5.08
CA ASN A 100 6.83 0.88 4.92
C ASN A 100 6.54 2.20 5.66
N SER A 101 5.33 2.43 6.13
CA SER A 101 4.93 3.58 6.95
C SER A 101 4.67 3.22 8.42
N SER A 102 4.57 1.94 8.77
CA SER A 102 4.15 1.46 10.09
C SER A 102 5.08 1.84 11.25
N ALA A 103 6.33 2.17 10.95
CA ALA A 103 7.25 2.73 11.96
C ALA A 103 6.78 4.11 12.47
N VAL A 104 6.14 4.90 11.61
CA VAL A 104 5.61 6.25 11.90
C VAL A 104 4.12 6.19 12.24
N VAL A 105 3.31 5.57 11.38
CA VAL A 105 1.86 5.37 11.54
C VAL A 105 1.62 4.05 12.24
N LYS A 106 1.48 4.07 13.56
CA LYS A 106 1.41 2.83 14.36
C LYS A 106 0.20 1.96 14.04
N SER A 107 -0.91 2.58 13.68
CA SER A 107 -2.14 1.91 13.24
C SER A 107 -1.94 1.01 12.01
N HIS A 108 -1.01 1.33 11.10
CA HIS A 108 -0.70 0.50 9.94
C HIS A 108 -0.15 -0.89 10.31
N ASN A 109 0.34 -1.08 11.55
CA ASN A 109 0.70 -2.40 12.05
C ASN A 109 -0.52 -3.33 12.25
N LEU A 110 -1.76 -2.85 12.10
CA LEU A 110 -2.97 -3.70 12.04
C LEU A 110 -2.79 -4.85 11.06
N PHE A 111 -2.30 -4.54 9.86
CA PHE A 111 -2.05 -5.54 8.80
C PHE A 111 -0.85 -6.45 9.09
N SER A 112 -0.03 -6.08 10.07
CA SER A 112 1.14 -6.86 10.52
C SER A 112 0.91 -7.64 11.82
N LEU A 113 -0.34 -7.69 12.34
CA LEU A 113 -0.69 -8.58 13.43
C LEU A 113 -0.64 -10.03 12.92
N PRO A 114 0.19 -10.92 13.53
CA PRO A 114 0.41 -12.25 12.99
C PRO A 114 -0.87 -13.08 12.98
N PHE A 115 -1.21 -13.64 11.82
CA PHE A 115 -2.38 -14.50 11.57
C PHE A 115 -3.74 -13.86 11.90
N PHE A 116 -3.80 -12.54 12.02
CA PHE A 116 -5.03 -11.80 12.32
C PHE A 116 -5.97 -11.77 11.10
N ILE A 117 -5.46 -11.45 9.92
CA ILE A 117 -6.20 -11.43 8.65
C ILE A 117 -5.92 -12.74 7.94
N LYS A 118 -6.96 -13.55 7.68
CA LYS A 118 -6.77 -14.92 7.20
C LYS A 118 -7.11 -15.13 5.72
N THR A 119 -7.93 -14.26 5.14
CA THR A 119 -8.41 -14.38 3.76
C THR A 119 -8.41 -13.04 3.04
N PHE A 120 -8.42 -13.08 1.72
CA PHE A 120 -8.61 -11.89 0.89
C PHE A 120 -9.95 -11.20 1.18
N GLU A 121 -11.01 -11.98 1.46
CA GLU A 121 -12.31 -11.41 1.84
C GLU A 121 -12.21 -10.62 3.15
N ASN A 122 -11.51 -11.14 4.17
CA ASN A 122 -11.29 -10.41 5.42
C ASN A 122 -10.52 -9.10 5.19
N LEU A 123 -9.50 -9.14 4.32
CA LEU A 123 -8.73 -7.95 3.95
C LEU A 123 -9.63 -6.91 3.27
N ASP A 124 -10.40 -7.33 2.27
CA ASP A 124 -11.32 -6.44 1.53
C ASP A 124 -12.38 -5.82 2.46
N LYS A 125 -12.89 -6.56 3.43
CA LYS A 125 -13.85 -6.05 4.43
C LYS A 125 -13.21 -4.98 5.34
N ILE A 126 -11.97 -5.19 5.79
CA ILE A 126 -11.22 -4.19 6.57
C ILE A 126 -11.00 -2.92 5.73
N GLU A 127 -10.54 -3.05 4.50
CA GLU A 127 -10.21 -1.93 3.63
C GLU A 127 -11.45 -1.09 3.27
N ASN A 128 -12.59 -1.73 3.08
CA ASN A 128 -13.87 -1.07 2.74
C ASN A 128 -14.74 -0.74 3.95
N GLY A 129 -14.35 -1.17 5.15
CA GLY A 129 -15.06 -0.98 6.40
C GLY A 129 -14.69 0.30 7.16
N GLU A 130 -15.19 0.40 8.39
CA GLU A 130 -14.88 1.54 9.26
C GLU A 130 -13.38 1.61 9.60
N SER A 131 -12.72 0.46 9.78
CA SER A 131 -11.28 0.42 10.05
C SER A 131 -10.44 0.98 8.90
N GLY A 132 -10.78 0.67 7.64
CA GLY A 132 -10.13 1.24 6.47
C GLY A 132 -10.29 2.76 6.39
N LYS A 133 -11.49 3.26 6.71
CA LYS A 133 -11.76 4.69 6.80
C LYS A 133 -10.94 5.36 7.91
N MET A 134 -10.86 4.76 9.10
CA MET A 134 -10.04 5.28 10.21
C MET A 134 -8.57 5.42 9.80
N LEU A 135 -8.03 4.44 9.06
CA LEU A 135 -6.66 4.47 8.55
C LEU A 135 -6.44 5.59 7.52
N PHE A 136 -7.38 5.80 6.60
CA PHE A 136 -7.30 6.92 5.63
C PHE A 136 -7.42 8.28 6.31
N ASP A 137 -8.31 8.42 7.31
CA ASP A 137 -8.45 9.64 8.11
C ASP A 137 -7.14 9.96 8.88
N GLU A 138 -6.40 8.93 9.33
CA GLU A 138 -5.09 9.11 9.95
C GLU A 138 -4.04 9.58 8.94
N MET A 139 -4.03 9.03 7.73
CA MET A 139 -3.15 9.48 6.64
C MET A 139 -3.41 10.95 6.30
N GLU A 140 -4.67 11.38 6.27
CA GLU A 140 -4.99 12.78 6.02
C GLU A 140 -4.43 13.70 7.12
N ARG A 141 -4.50 13.30 8.39
CA ARG A 141 -3.85 14.04 9.51
C ARG A 141 -2.33 14.11 9.35
N MET A 142 -1.74 13.12 8.68
CA MET A 142 -0.31 13.10 8.32
C MET A 142 0.01 13.87 7.03
N GLN A 143 -0.91 14.70 6.51
CA GLN A 143 -0.75 15.49 5.28
C GLN A 143 -0.63 14.64 4.00
N VAL A 144 -1.21 13.45 3.98
CA VAL A 144 -1.27 12.56 2.83
C VAL A 144 -2.71 12.12 2.59
N ILE A 145 -3.21 12.30 1.38
CA ILE A 145 -4.55 11.85 0.98
C ILE A 145 -4.43 10.45 0.38
N ALA A 146 -5.02 9.48 1.04
CA ALA A 146 -5.21 8.14 0.52
C ALA A 146 -6.48 8.09 -0.34
N LEU A 147 -6.40 7.47 -1.53
CA LEU A 147 -7.49 7.42 -2.49
C LEU A 147 -8.04 6.01 -2.71
N ALA A 148 -7.16 5.01 -2.70
CA ALA A 148 -7.54 3.63 -2.95
C ALA A 148 -6.57 2.66 -2.26
N TRP A 149 -7.07 1.45 -1.97
CA TRP A 149 -6.29 0.31 -1.49
C TRP A 149 -5.86 -0.57 -2.67
N GLY A 150 -4.57 -0.82 -2.80
CA GLY A 150 -4.00 -1.89 -3.61
C GLY A 150 -3.51 -3.03 -2.74
N GLU A 151 -2.80 -3.99 -3.33
CA GLU A 151 -2.35 -5.18 -2.60
C GLU A 151 -1.00 -5.69 -3.09
N ASN A 152 -0.07 -5.85 -2.15
CA ASN A 152 1.13 -6.65 -2.40
C ASN A 152 0.82 -8.16 -2.22
N GLY A 153 -0.07 -8.50 -1.27
CA GLY A 153 -0.59 -9.85 -1.05
C GLY A 153 -0.27 -10.42 0.32
N PHE A 154 -0.68 -11.69 0.55
CA PHE A 154 -0.31 -12.44 1.74
C PHE A 154 1.15 -12.89 1.68
N ARG A 155 1.87 -12.68 2.79
CA ARG A 155 3.32 -12.89 2.87
C ARG A 155 3.64 -14.33 3.26
N GLN A 156 4.56 -14.93 2.50
CA GLN A 156 5.05 -16.30 2.66
C GLN A 156 6.51 -16.27 3.12
N VAL A 157 6.94 -17.24 3.93
CA VAL A 157 8.35 -17.35 4.29
C VAL A 157 9.10 -18.21 3.30
N THR A 158 10.29 -17.77 2.91
CA THR A 158 11.19 -18.50 2.01
C THR A 158 12.59 -18.59 2.63
N ASN A 159 13.29 -19.71 2.43
CA ASN A 159 14.66 -19.86 2.93
C ASN A 159 15.44 -20.91 2.12
N SER A 160 16.76 -20.90 2.30
CA SER A 160 17.69 -21.82 1.63
C SER A 160 18.01 -23.10 2.41
N VAL A 161 17.51 -23.23 3.66
CA VAL A 161 18.01 -24.23 4.62
C VAL A 161 17.09 -25.43 4.75
N ARG A 162 15.75 -25.21 4.96
CA ARG A 162 14.77 -26.27 5.22
C ARG A 162 13.32 -25.79 5.05
N LEU A 163 12.40 -26.73 4.89
CA LEU A 163 10.97 -26.44 5.01
C LEU A 163 10.64 -25.98 6.42
N ILE A 164 9.75 -24.99 6.53
CA ILE A 164 9.24 -24.47 7.80
C ILE A 164 7.83 -25.00 7.98
N THR A 165 7.63 -25.88 8.96
CA THR A 165 6.32 -26.49 9.28
C THR A 165 5.95 -26.34 10.76
N SER A 166 6.87 -25.78 11.56
CA SER A 166 6.68 -25.45 12.97
C SER A 166 7.52 -24.25 13.36
N PRO A 167 7.22 -23.55 14.47
CA PRO A 167 8.07 -22.47 15.00
C PRO A 167 9.52 -22.90 15.23
N ALA A 168 9.74 -24.16 15.64
CA ALA A 168 11.08 -24.69 15.89
C ALA A 168 11.96 -24.71 14.63
N ASP A 169 11.37 -24.79 13.45
CA ASP A 169 12.11 -24.82 12.17
C ASP A 169 12.71 -23.44 11.83
N LEU A 170 12.21 -22.35 12.41
CA LEU A 170 12.77 -20.99 12.26
C LEU A 170 13.96 -20.72 13.16
N LYS A 171 14.18 -21.56 14.18
CA LYS A 171 15.22 -21.33 15.16
C LYS A 171 16.61 -21.15 14.54
N GLY A 172 17.22 -19.99 14.82
CA GLY A 172 18.58 -19.63 14.39
C GLY A 172 18.71 -19.29 12.90
N LEU A 173 17.61 -19.20 12.14
CA LEU A 173 17.65 -18.70 10.77
C LEU A 173 17.77 -17.17 10.79
N ARG A 174 18.71 -16.65 10.02
CA ARG A 174 18.81 -15.22 9.72
C ARG A 174 17.75 -14.87 8.67
N VAL A 175 16.68 -14.20 9.10
CA VAL A 175 15.56 -13.87 8.21
C VAL A 175 15.58 -12.38 7.93
N ARG A 176 15.71 -12.02 6.64
CA ARG A 176 15.55 -10.63 6.22
C ARG A 176 14.11 -10.18 6.44
N VAL A 177 13.94 -9.05 7.10
CA VAL A 177 12.65 -8.42 7.36
C VAL A 177 12.69 -6.93 6.98
N CYS A 178 11.49 -6.35 6.79
CA CYS A 178 11.36 -4.90 6.71
C CYS A 178 11.80 -4.26 8.03
N PRO A 179 12.42 -3.04 8.00
CA PRO A 179 12.93 -2.39 9.21
C PRO A 179 11.81 -1.85 10.11
N THR A 180 11.02 -2.72 10.72
CA THR A 180 9.94 -2.37 11.66
C THR A 180 10.02 -3.22 12.92
N ALA A 181 9.61 -2.66 14.05
CA ALA A 181 9.74 -3.32 15.34
C ALA A 181 8.81 -4.54 15.51
N ILE A 182 7.64 -4.54 14.86
CA ILE A 182 6.72 -5.69 14.93
C ILE A 182 7.33 -6.95 14.30
N TYR A 183 8.08 -6.79 13.20
CA TYR A 183 8.76 -7.91 12.55
C TYR A 183 9.86 -8.49 13.46
N ASP A 184 10.59 -7.63 14.17
CA ASP A 184 11.55 -8.10 15.19
C ASP A 184 10.87 -8.95 16.26
N ASP A 185 9.76 -8.45 16.79
CA ASP A 185 9.02 -9.15 17.84
C ASP A 185 8.50 -10.51 17.31
N ILE A 186 7.92 -10.55 16.10
CA ILE A 186 7.41 -11.79 15.49
C ILE A 186 8.52 -12.82 15.30
N PHE A 187 9.59 -12.44 14.59
CA PHE A 187 10.63 -13.40 14.23
C PHE A 187 11.46 -13.83 15.44
N LYS A 188 11.66 -12.95 16.43
CA LYS A 188 12.28 -13.32 17.73
C LYS A 188 11.41 -14.27 18.53
N ALA A 189 10.08 -14.05 18.57
CA ALA A 189 9.16 -14.99 19.22
C ALA A 189 9.19 -16.37 18.58
N LEU A 190 9.41 -16.43 17.26
CA LEU A 190 9.59 -17.68 16.50
C LEU A 190 11.01 -18.27 16.58
N GLY A 191 11.93 -17.61 17.32
CA GLY A 191 13.30 -18.09 17.52
C GLY A 191 14.28 -17.82 16.38
N ALA A 192 13.88 -17.04 15.37
CA ALA A 192 14.76 -16.59 14.29
C ALA A 192 15.56 -15.34 14.66
N ASP A 193 16.56 -15.03 13.85
CA ASP A 193 17.37 -13.81 13.92
C ASP A 193 16.91 -12.84 12.81
N PRO A 194 16.04 -11.85 13.10
CA PRO A 194 15.58 -10.89 12.11
C PRO A 194 16.71 -9.92 11.72
N ILE A 195 16.93 -9.78 10.41
CA ILE A 195 17.94 -8.88 9.83
C ILE A 195 17.22 -7.78 9.06
N HIS A 196 17.27 -6.56 9.56
CA HIS A 196 16.68 -5.39 8.89
C HIS A 196 17.44 -5.03 7.62
N MET A 197 16.73 -4.99 6.51
CA MET A 197 17.31 -4.64 5.21
C MET A 197 16.26 -4.00 4.32
N ASN A 198 16.56 -2.84 3.70
CA ASN A 198 15.72 -2.27 2.67
C ASN A 198 15.64 -3.20 1.46
N TRP A 199 14.53 -3.13 0.71
CA TRP A 199 14.34 -4.01 -0.43
C TRP A 199 15.43 -3.84 -1.50
N ALA A 200 15.88 -2.61 -1.73
CA ALA A 200 16.96 -2.33 -2.69
C ALA A 200 18.25 -3.13 -2.42
N ASP A 201 18.53 -3.45 -1.15
CA ASP A 201 19.71 -4.22 -0.73
C ASP A 201 19.41 -5.73 -0.60
N ALA A 202 18.13 -6.09 -0.44
CA ALA A 202 17.72 -7.45 -0.06
C ALA A 202 18.08 -8.48 -1.14
N VAL A 203 17.80 -8.20 -2.41
CA VAL A 203 18.08 -9.13 -3.52
C VAL A 203 19.57 -9.46 -3.61
N THR A 204 20.43 -8.45 -3.46
CA THR A 204 21.88 -8.64 -3.38
C THR A 204 22.25 -9.46 -2.15
N GLY A 205 21.60 -9.21 -1.02
CA GLY A 205 21.78 -9.98 0.22
C GLY A 205 21.44 -11.47 0.06
N PHE A 206 20.38 -11.79 -0.69
CA PHE A 206 20.02 -13.18 -1.02
C PHE A 206 21.10 -13.86 -1.87
N GLN A 207 21.55 -13.18 -2.91
CA GLN A 207 22.60 -13.67 -3.81
C GLN A 207 23.91 -13.96 -3.08
N GLN A 208 24.24 -13.16 -2.09
CA GLN A 208 25.48 -13.29 -1.30
C GLN A 208 25.35 -14.21 -0.09
N GLY A 209 24.15 -14.76 0.19
CA GLY A 209 23.89 -15.55 1.39
C GLY A 209 24.06 -14.78 2.69
N ALA A 210 23.84 -13.45 2.66
CA ALA A 210 23.88 -12.60 3.85
C ALA A 210 22.79 -12.96 4.87
N VAL A 211 21.68 -13.52 4.37
CA VAL A 211 20.54 -14.04 5.13
C VAL A 211 20.19 -15.44 4.66
N ASP A 212 19.55 -16.23 5.52
CA ASP A 212 19.13 -17.60 5.21
C ASP A 212 17.72 -17.64 4.61
N GLY A 213 16.90 -16.61 4.88
CA GLY A 213 15.53 -16.51 4.44
C GLY A 213 15.00 -15.07 4.40
N GLN A 214 13.77 -14.95 3.94
CA GLN A 214 12.99 -13.72 3.90
C GLN A 214 11.50 -14.04 3.89
N GLU A 215 10.63 -13.03 3.93
CA GLU A 215 9.20 -13.18 3.83
C GLU A 215 8.63 -12.10 2.88
N ASN A 216 7.80 -12.51 1.93
CA ASN A 216 7.13 -11.64 0.96
C ASN A 216 6.00 -12.40 0.24
N PRO A 217 5.06 -11.68 -0.39
CA PRO A 217 4.05 -12.29 -1.24
C PRO A 217 4.64 -12.85 -2.54
N TYR A 218 3.91 -13.76 -3.17
CA TYR A 218 4.31 -14.35 -4.47
C TYR A 218 4.57 -13.30 -5.55
N GLY A 219 3.78 -12.23 -5.57
CA GLY A 219 3.98 -11.10 -6.50
C GLY A 219 5.36 -10.45 -6.39
N VAL A 220 6.04 -10.59 -5.23
CA VAL A 220 7.41 -10.14 -5.00
C VAL A 220 8.42 -11.27 -5.27
N LEU A 221 8.06 -12.51 -4.99
CA LEU A 221 8.95 -13.66 -5.15
C LEU A 221 9.27 -13.96 -6.61
N LEU A 222 8.27 -13.82 -7.50
CA LEU A 222 8.42 -14.14 -8.91
C LEU A 222 9.42 -13.25 -9.65
N PRO A 223 9.33 -11.91 -9.60
CA PRO A 223 10.23 -11.04 -10.36
C PRO A 223 11.70 -11.17 -9.96
N VAL A 224 12.00 -11.64 -8.74
CA VAL A 224 13.38 -11.86 -8.27
C VAL A 224 13.85 -13.30 -8.46
N SER A 225 13.02 -14.18 -9.03
CA SER A 225 13.35 -15.60 -9.20
C SER A 225 13.81 -16.23 -7.87
N ILE A 226 13.03 -16.03 -6.80
CA ILE A 226 13.45 -16.37 -5.42
C ILE A 226 13.93 -17.81 -5.27
N TRP A 227 13.41 -18.77 -6.05
CA TRP A 227 13.78 -20.17 -6.06
C TRP A 227 15.27 -20.44 -6.40
N GLU A 228 15.95 -19.48 -7.01
CA GLU A 228 17.39 -19.56 -7.27
C GLU A 228 18.22 -19.37 -6.00
N TYR A 229 17.65 -18.72 -4.97
CA TYR A 229 18.32 -18.40 -3.72
C TYR A 229 17.70 -19.14 -2.54
N HIS A 230 16.38 -19.22 -2.49
CA HIS A 230 15.59 -19.85 -1.43
C HIS A 230 14.74 -20.96 -2.01
N LYS A 231 15.22 -22.18 -1.88
CA LYS A 231 14.54 -23.36 -2.41
C LYS A 231 13.23 -23.68 -1.68
N TYR A 232 13.17 -23.41 -0.37
CA TYR A 232 12.07 -23.81 0.49
C TYR A 232 11.13 -22.64 0.73
N ILE A 233 9.83 -22.86 0.46
CA ILE A 233 8.78 -21.87 0.58
C ILE A 233 7.65 -22.47 1.42
N THR A 234 7.25 -21.76 2.46
CA THR A 234 6.11 -22.17 3.29
C THR A 234 4.97 -21.17 3.11
N ASN A 235 3.84 -21.67 2.61
CA ASN A 235 2.59 -20.94 2.54
C ASN A 235 1.94 -20.92 3.93
N TRP A 236 2.10 -19.83 4.64
CA TRP A 236 1.56 -19.65 5.98
C TRP A 236 0.62 -18.45 6.11
N ASN A 237 0.59 -17.55 5.11
CA ASN A 237 -0.31 -16.39 5.05
C ASN A 237 -0.36 -15.60 6.38
N TYR A 238 0.81 -15.38 7.00
CA TYR A 238 0.86 -14.87 8.36
C TYR A 238 0.54 -13.38 8.48
N LEU A 239 0.73 -12.62 7.40
CA LEU A 239 0.40 -11.20 7.29
C LEU A 239 -0.21 -10.88 5.94
N ALA A 240 -1.10 -9.90 5.90
CA ALA A 240 -1.53 -9.22 4.70
C ALA A 240 -0.72 -7.93 4.49
N ASP A 241 -0.45 -7.56 3.26
CA ASP A 241 0.33 -6.37 2.90
C ASP A 241 -0.42 -5.51 1.88
N PRO A 242 -1.37 -4.67 2.35
CA PRO A 242 -2.05 -3.75 1.47
C PRO A 242 -1.15 -2.60 1.04
N LEU A 243 -1.44 -2.08 -0.16
CA LEU A 243 -0.84 -0.88 -0.71
C LEU A 243 -1.80 0.30 -0.58
N ILE A 244 -1.25 1.51 -0.54
CA ILE A 244 -2.01 2.75 -0.54
C ILE A 244 -1.63 3.56 -1.78
N PHE A 245 -2.63 3.90 -2.59
CA PHE A 245 -2.54 4.88 -3.66
C PHE A 245 -2.82 6.26 -3.06
N CYS A 246 -1.83 7.12 -2.98
CA CYS A 246 -1.94 8.36 -2.22
C CYS A 246 -1.13 9.50 -2.83
N LEU A 247 -1.41 10.73 -2.36
CA LEU A 247 -0.70 11.93 -2.76
C LEU A 247 -0.61 12.96 -1.64
N ASN A 248 0.25 13.95 -1.83
CA ASN A 248 0.41 15.07 -0.91
C ASN A 248 -0.91 15.84 -0.73
N LYS A 249 -1.31 16.10 0.53
CA LYS A 249 -2.57 16.79 0.85
C LYS A 249 -2.64 18.20 0.27
N LYS A 250 -1.56 19.00 0.36
CA LYS A 250 -1.54 20.36 -0.16
C LYS A 250 -1.71 20.38 -1.68
N LEU A 251 -1.12 19.40 -2.38
CA LEU A 251 -1.33 19.21 -3.82
C LEU A 251 -2.79 18.88 -4.10
N TRP A 252 -3.36 17.88 -3.40
CA TRP A 252 -4.77 17.51 -3.52
C TRP A 252 -5.71 18.69 -3.33
N ASP A 253 -5.49 19.49 -2.26
CA ASP A 253 -6.32 20.63 -1.94
C ASP A 253 -6.25 21.73 -3.03
N SER A 254 -5.16 21.78 -3.79
CA SER A 254 -4.97 22.73 -4.90
C SER A 254 -5.69 22.33 -6.20
N PHE A 255 -6.11 21.05 -6.34
CA PHE A 255 -6.78 20.58 -7.53
C PHE A 255 -8.21 21.08 -7.61
N PRO A 256 -8.70 21.51 -8.80
CA PRO A 256 -10.12 21.69 -9.07
C PRO A 256 -10.90 20.38 -8.89
N ASP A 257 -12.21 20.50 -8.69
CA ASP A 257 -13.06 19.34 -8.37
C ASP A 257 -13.10 18.31 -9.51
N ASP A 258 -13.06 18.74 -10.77
CA ASP A 258 -12.99 17.87 -11.94
C ASP A 258 -11.67 17.07 -11.98
N ILE A 259 -10.55 17.71 -11.64
CA ILE A 259 -9.26 17.05 -11.54
C ILE A 259 -9.23 16.08 -10.34
N LYS A 260 -9.78 16.47 -9.18
CA LYS A 260 -9.91 15.56 -8.03
C LYS A 260 -10.71 14.32 -8.37
N ALA A 261 -11.84 14.49 -9.04
CA ALA A 261 -12.67 13.37 -9.48
C ALA A 261 -11.91 12.43 -10.43
N ALA A 262 -11.24 12.98 -11.44
CA ALA A 262 -10.45 12.21 -12.40
C ALA A 262 -9.29 11.45 -11.75
N VAL A 263 -8.53 12.09 -10.84
CA VAL A 263 -7.40 11.47 -10.13
C VAL A 263 -7.87 10.36 -9.19
N ARG A 264 -9.01 10.54 -8.51
CA ARG A 264 -9.62 9.52 -7.65
C ARG A 264 -10.11 8.32 -8.45
N GLU A 265 -10.89 8.55 -9.50
CA GLU A 265 -11.38 7.49 -10.38
C GLU A 265 -10.22 6.69 -11.00
N ALA A 266 -9.15 7.38 -11.42
CA ALA A 266 -7.95 6.74 -11.91
C ALA A 266 -7.26 5.87 -10.83
N ALA A 267 -7.24 6.31 -9.56
CA ALA A 267 -6.67 5.54 -8.45
C ALA A 267 -7.49 4.27 -8.17
N GLU A 268 -8.82 4.40 -8.10
CA GLU A 268 -9.73 3.29 -7.84
C GLU A 268 -9.64 2.22 -8.96
N GLU A 269 -9.63 2.64 -10.23
CA GLU A 269 -9.49 1.75 -11.38
C GLU A 269 -8.12 1.05 -11.42
N ALA A 270 -7.04 1.80 -11.18
CA ALA A 270 -5.69 1.24 -11.18
C ALA A 270 -5.47 0.27 -10.01
N ALA A 271 -6.00 0.60 -8.83
CA ALA A 271 -5.89 -0.24 -7.64
C ALA A 271 -6.68 -1.54 -7.76
N GLU A 272 -7.89 -1.50 -8.33
CA GLU A 272 -8.69 -2.71 -8.59
C GLU A 272 -7.97 -3.66 -9.57
N TRP A 273 -7.42 -3.11 -10.66
CA TRP A 273 -6.61 -3.88 -11.59
C TRP A 273 -5.37 -4.47 -10.93
N GLU A 274 -4.66 -3.67 -10.15
CA GLU A 274 -3.44 -4.06 -9.46
C GLU A 274 -3.70 -5.20 -8.47
N LYS A 275 -4.75 -5.09 -7.65
CA LYS A 275 -5.21 -6.13 -6.74
C LYS A 275 -5.49 -7.45 -7.46
N ALA A 276 -6.26 -7.39 -8.55
CA ALA A 276 -6.56 -8.58 -9.34
C ALA A 276 -5.28 -9.19 -9.93
N TYR A 277 -4.35 -8.37 -10.39
CA TYR A 277 -3.08 -8.85 -10.92
C TYR A 277 -2.19 -9.47 -9.83
N ALA A 278 -2.20 -8.92 -8.62
CA ALA A 278 -1.47 -9.49 -7.47
C ALA A 278 -2.06 -10.84 -7.01
N ARG A 279 -3.39 -10.95 -6.97
CA ARG A 279 -4.12 -12.16 -6.52
C ARG A 279 -4.23 -13.28 -7.54
N ARG A 280 -3.90 -13.04 -8.83
CA ARG A 280 -4.10 -14.03 -9.90
C ARG A 280 -3.55 -15.40 -9.52
N GLY A 281 -4.41 -16.43 -9.62
CA GLY A 281 -4.06 -17.81 -9.29
C GLY A 281 -3.83 -18.09 -7.79
N LEU A 282 -4.20 -17.13 -6.90
CA LEU A 282 -4.16 -17.31 -5.44
C LEU A 282 -5.56 -17.32 -4.82
N ASP A 283 -6.56 -16.85 -5.55
CA ASP A 283 -7.99 -16.79 -5.16
C ASP A 283 -8.89 -17.63 -6.10
N GLY A 284 -8.32 -18.65 -6.71
CA GLY A 284 -8.96 -19.42 -7.79
C GLY A 284 -9.00 -18.60 -9.08
N ASP A 285 -10.17 -18.59 -9.74
CA ASP A 285 -10.35 -17.90 -11.02
C ASP A 285 -10.94 -16.47 -10.86
N ILE A 286 -11.16 -15.99 -9.63
CA ILE A 286 -11.85 -14.71 -9.39
C ILE A 286 -11.08 -13.56 -10.02
N SER A 287 -9.84 -13.37 -9.64
CA SER A 287 -8.99 -12.29 -10.15
C SER A 287 -8.63 -12.46 -11.63
N ILE A 288 -8.44 -13.70 -12.08
CA ILE A 288 -8.18 -13.98 -13.51
C ILE A 288 -9.38 -13.58 -14.37
N ASN A 289 -10.59 -13.92 -13.94
CA ASN A 289 -11.81 -13.54 -14.65
C ASN A 289 -12.02 -12.02 -14.64
N LEU A 290 -11.76 -11.35 -13.50
CA LEU A 290 -11.82 -9.90 -13.39
C LEU A 290 -10.86 -9.20 -14.36
N LEU A 291 -9.60 -9.65 -14.43
CA LEU A 291 -8.60 -9.13 -15.36
C LEU A 291 -9.06 -9.27 -16.80
N LYS A 292 -9.57 -10.44 -17.17
CA LYS A 292 -10.03 -10.73 -18.52
C LYS A 292 -11.32 -9.96 -18.87
N ASP A 293 -12.35 -10.06 -18.05
CA ASP A 293 -13.70 -9.61 -18.40
C ASP A 293 -13.84 -8.08 -18.29
N LYS A 294 -13.17 -7.48 -17.30
CA LYS A 294 -13.24 -6.03 -17.06
C LYS A 294 -12.13 -5.25 -17.74
N PHE A 295 -10.91 -5.78 -17.71
CA PHE A 295 -9.73 -5.05 -18.19
C PHE A 295 -9.20 -5.55 -19.54
N GLY A 296 -9.66 -6.70 -20.02
CA GLY A 296 -9.19 -7.30 -21.27
C GLY A 296 -7.76 -7.83 -21.20
N ASP A 297 -7.24 -8.10 -19.98
CA ASP A 297 -5.88 -8.54 -19.74
C ASP A 297 -5.82 -10.05 -19.53
N GLU A 298 -4.83 -10.68 -20.16
CA GLU A 298 -4.50 -12.10 -19.96
C GLU A 298 -3.06 -12.21 -19.40
N PRO A 299 -2.89 -12.32 -18.06
CA PRO A 299 -1.57 -12.41 -17.47
C PRO A 299 -0.84 -13.69 -17.89
N GLU A 300 0.45 -13.59 -18.20
CA GLU A 300 1.28 -14.70 -18.63
C GLU A 300 1.38 -15.81 -17.56
N VAL A 301 1.46 -15.44 -16.28
CA VAL A 301 1.49 -16.37 -15.14
C VAL A 301 0.12 -16.37 -14.47
N LEU A 302 -0.65 -17.45 -14.67
CA LEU A 302 -1.99 -17.61 -14.11
C LEU A 302 -1.97 -18.21 -12.68
N ASP A 303 -1.05 -19.14 -12.41
CA ASP A 303 -0.88 -19.78 -11.10
C ASP A 303 0.54 -19.55 -10.59
N GLN A 304 0.68 -18.66 -9.64
CA GLN A 304 1.99 -18.24 -9.10
C GLN A 304 2.69 -19.38 -8.33
N VAL A 305 1.93 -20.20 -7.60
CA VAL A 305 2.46 -21.33 -6.82
C VAL A 305 2.95 -22.42 -7.74
N ALA A 306 2.13 -22.82 -8.72
CA ALA A 306 2.52 -23.82 -9.71
C ALA A 306 3.73 -23.37 -10.54
N PHE A 307 3.79 -22.09 -10.87
CA PHE A 307 4.94 -21.53 -11.59
C PHE A 307 6.24 -21.69 -10.77
N VAL A 308 6.24 -21.32 -9.49
CA VAL A 308 7.42 -21.47 -8.61
C VAL A 308 7.81 -22.95 -8.46
N LYS A 309 6.84 -23.85 -8.28
CA LYS A 309 7.11 -25.30 -8.24
C LYS A 309 7.75 -25.79 -9.55
N SER A 310 7.30 -25.28 -10.70
CA SER A 310 7.88 -25.65 -12.01
C SER A 310 9.34 -25.19 -12.19
N LYS A 311 9.76 -24.19 -11.43
CA LYS A 311 11.14 -23.66 -11.41
C LYS A 311 12.04 -24.36 -10.37
N GLY A 312 11.52 -25.35 -9.64
CA GLY A 312 12.28 -26.14 -8.67
C GLY A 312 12.12 -25.67 -7.22
N GLY A 313 11.23 -24.74 -6.94
CA GLY A 313 10.85 -24.38 -5.56
C GLY A 313 10.11 -25.52 -4.88
N GLU A 314 10.48 -25.84 -3.65
CA GLU A 314 9.78 -26.77 -2.77
C GLU A 314 8.76 -25.99 -1.91
N VAL A 315 7.49 -26.11 -2.26
CA VAL A 315 6.42 -25.34 -1.62
C VAL A 315 5.57 -26.26 -0.75
N VAL A 316 5.39 -25.89 0.51
CA VAL A 316 4.52 -26.57 1.49
C VAL A 316 3.41 -25.63 1.95
N ASP A 317 2.19 -26.18 2.03
CA ASP A 317 1.05 -25.55 2.67
C ASP A 317 0.96 -26.09 4.11
N LEU A 318 0.74 -25.19 5.08
CA LEU A 318 0.58 -25.60 6.49
C LEU A 318 -0.81 -26.18 6.73
N THR A 319 -0.90 -27.20 7.60
CA THR A 319 -2.18 -27.65 8.15
C THR A 319 -2.69 -26.65 9.19
N SER A 320 -3.97 -26.75 9.54
CA SER A 320 -4.56 -25.89 10.57
C SER A 320 -3.82 -26.00 11.91
N GLU A 321 -3.43 -27.23 12.32
CA GLU A 321 -2.69 -27.46 13.56
C GLU A 321 -1.30 -26.85 13.54
N GLN A 322 -0.65 -26.82 12.37
CA GLN A 322 0.64 -26.16 12.19
C GLN A 322 0.49 -24.64 12.29
N VAL A 323 -0.54 -24.07 11.65
CA VAL A 323 -0.86 -22.63 11.77
C VAL A 323 -1.16 -22.27 13.22
N ASP A 324 -1.94 -23.08 13.95
CA ASP A 324 -2.27 -22.84 15.37
C ASP A 324 -1.01 -22.79 16.24
N ALA A 325 0.00 -23.63 15.96
CA ALA A 325 1.28 -23.58 16.66
C ALA A 325 2.05 -22.27 16.43
N PHE A 326 1.98 -21.68 15.25
CA PHE A 326 2.56 -20.36 14.98
C PHE A 326 1.77 -19.23 15.65
N ILE A 327 0.43 -19.33 15.67
CA ILE A 327 -0.44 -18.37 16.39
C ILE A 327 -0.09 -18.38 17.88
N GLU A 328 0.01 -19.56 18.50
CA GLU A 328 0.37 -19.70 19.92
C GLU A 328 1.76 -19.09 20.19
N ALA A 329 2.75 -19.38 19.35
CA ALA A 329 4.11 -18.86 19.50
C ALA A 329 4.20 -17.34 19.36
N THR A 330 3.27 -16.69 18.65
CA THR A 330 3.24 -15.24 18.41
C THR A 330 2.18 -14.50 19.23
N GLN A 331 1.41 -15.19 20.11
CA GLN A 331 0.32 -14.59 20.86
C GLN A 331 0.75 -13.38 21.69
N SER A 332 1.90 -13.46 22.36
CA SER A 332 2.44 -12.37 23.17
C SER A 332 2.81 -11.12 22.33
N VAL A 333 3.13 -11.32 21.04
CA VAL A 333 3.36 -10.22 20.10
C VAL A 333 2.03 -9.56 19.74
N THR A 334 1.02 -10.36 19.44
CA THR A 334 -0.35 -9.86 19.15
C THR A 334 -0.87 -9.04 20.33
N ASP A 335 -0.79 -9.55 21.56
CA ASP A 335 -1.27 -8.87 22.77
C ASP A 335 -0.57 -7.52 22.96
N LYS A 336 0.77 -7.49 22.81
CA LYS A 336 1.56 -6.26 22.89
C LYS A 336 1.16 -5.23 21.84
N TRP A 337 0.98 -5.69 20.59
CA TRP A 337 0.80 -4.76 19.47
C TRP A 337 -0.63 -4.25 19.33
N ILE A 338 -1.64 -4.94 19.84
CA ILE A 338 -3.01 -4.41 19.94
C ILE A 338 -3.04 -3.08 20.70
N ASP A 339 -2.30 -2.97 21.81
CA ASP A 339 -2.24 -1.72 22.57
C ASP A 339 -1.49 -0.59 21.82
N ILE A 340 -0.47 -0.93 21.02
CA ILE A 340 0.32 0.02 20.25
C ILE A 340 -0.46 0.54 19.02
N ILE A 341 -1.20 -0.35 18.37
CA ILE A 341 -2.05 -0.05 17.19
C ILE A 341 -3.24 0.82 17.62
N GLY A 342 -3.80 0.55 18.77
CA GLY A 342 -5.02 1.13 19.30
C GLY A 342 -6.18 0.14 19.26
N LYS A 343 -6.69 -0.16 20.45
CA LYS A 343 -7.74 -1.17 20.62
C LYS A 343 -9.00 -0.86 19.79
N ASP A 344 -9.40 0.41 19.70
CA ASP A 344 -10.59 0.81 18.95
C ASP A 344 -10.50 0.45 17.46
N LEU A 345 -9.32 0.61 16.85
CA LEU A 345 -9.09 0.23 15.46
C LEU A 345 -9.11 -1.30 15.29
N VAL A 346 -8.51 -2.03 16.21
CA VAL A 346 -8.51 -3.50 16.15
C VAL A 346 -9.93 -4.05 16.34
N ASP A 347 -10.70 -3.49 17.28
CA ASP A 347 -12.11 -3.86 17.50
C ASP A 347 -12.96 -3.55 16.25
N ALA A 348 -12.76 -2.39 15.61
CA ALA A 348 -13.41 -2.05 14.35
C ALA A 348 -13.08 -3.06 13.24
N ALA A 349 -11.81 -3.43 13.09
CA ALA A 349 -11.39 -4.43 12.10
C ALA A 349 -12.00 -5.82 12.36
N ILE A 350 -12.15 -6.21 13.62
CA ILE A 350 -12.85 -7.45 13.98
C ILE A 350 -14.33 -7.37 13.58
N VAL A 351 -14.98 -6.23 13.80
CA VAL A 351 -16.39 -6.03 13.39
C VAL A 351 -16.50 -6.08 11.87
N ASP A 352 -15.63 -5.39 11.14
CA ASP A 352 -15.62 -5.36 9.67
C ASP A 352 -15.48 -6.78 9.10
N MET A 353 -14.53 -7.58 9.59
CA MET A 353 -14.32 -8.96 9.13
C MET A 353 -15.52 -9.88 9.35
N ASN A 354 -16.42 -9.58 10.32
CA ASN A 354 -17.55 -10.39 10.68
C ASN A 354 -18.88 -9.94 10.02
N GLN A 355 -18.88 -8.87 9.25
CA GLN A 355 -20.04 -8.43 8.46
C GLN A 355 -20.16 -9.24 7.18
#